data_4dfff28ac163396946636acaac1e76e9
#
_entry.id   4dfff28ac163396946636acaac1e76e9
#
_cell.length_a   1.000
_cell.length_b   1.000
_cell.length_c   1.000
_cell.angle_alpha   90.00
_cell.angle_beta   90.00
_cell.angle_gamma   90.00
#
_symmetry.space_group_name_H-M   'P 1'
#
loop_
_entity.id
_entity.type
_entity.pdbx_description
1 polymer ?
#
loop_
_entity_poly.entity_id
_entity_poly.type
_entity_poly.pdbx_seq_one_letter_code
_entity_poly.pdbx_strand_id
1 'polypeptide(L)'
;MRKIVYSLIVFALLLFITGQLVVVKAQYEGEPENGKVLVDKLVRHPQTGIYVDNLGLSDPMYSAQATVFFKIIVENTGNALLNEINVVDYLPQYLEYISGGSYNAVTREIRFTFANVAPGERRSTILQAKVYSLSQLPAELTVICPINRVVASSPQDGSDEDTAQLCIKKKPMVAKEAPKAGDPMALAMGLGSLTTLFAGFKLKQKYA
;
A
#
# COMPACT_ATOMS: atom_id res chain seq x y z
N MET A 1 -46.01 2.64 78.94
CA MET A 1 -46.70 2.97 77.69
C MET A 1 -45.98 4.08 76.88
N ARG A 2 -45.45 5.16 77.47
CA ARG A 2 -44.77 6.24 76.77
C ARG A 2 -43.49 5.82 76.00
N LYS A 3 -42.69 4.92 76.50
CA LYS A 3 -41.45 4.46 75.91
C LYS A 3 -41.63 3.59 74.61
N ILE A 4 -42.73 2.86 74.55
CA ILE A 4 -43.08 2.01 73.41
C ILE A 4 -43.55 2.86 72.23
N VAL A 5 -44.24 3.98 72.47
CA VAL A 5 -44.73 4.89 71.43
C VAL A 5 -43.56 5.62 70.73
N TYR A 6 -42.54 6.07 71.49
CA TYR A 6 -41.33 6.69 70.91
C TYR A 6 -40.52 5.71 70.05
N SER A 7 -40.44 4.45 70.49
CA SER A 7 -39.73 3.41 69.73
C SER A 7 -40.41 3.14 68.37
N LEU A 8 -41.72 3.10 68.32
CA LEU A 8 -42.48 2.91 67.05
C LEU A 8 -42.42 4.11 66.15
N ILE A 9 -42.41 5.36 66.65
CA ILE A 9 -42.29 6.54 65.90
C ILE A 9 -40.88 6.66 65.24
N VAL A 10 -39.81 6.35 65.99
CA VAL A 10 -38.45 6.35 65.48
C VAL A 10 -38.25 5.27 64.41
N PHE A 11 -38.87 4.08 64.60
CA PHE A 11 -38.80 3.00 63.63
C PHE A 11 -39.58 3.35 62.35
N ALA A 12 -40.73 4.04 62.43
CA ALA A 12 -41.50 4.53 61.29
C ALA A 12 -40.77 5.66 60.56
N LEU A 13 -40.05 6.57 61.26
CA LEU A 13 -39.24 7.59 60.62
C LEU A 13 -38.01 7.02 59.89
N LEU A 14 -37.39 5.97 60.41
CA LEU A 14 -36.27 5.27 59.76
C LEU A 14 -36.72 4.55 58.47
N LEU A 15 -37.96 4.04 58.42
CA LEU A 15 -38.52 3.41 57.21
C LEU A 15 -38.85 4.43 56.08
N PHE A 16 -39.11 5.70 56.45
CA PHE A 16 -39.36 6.75 55.48
C PHE A 16 -38.07 7.31 54.79
N ILE A 17 -36.93 7.14 55.43
CA ILE A 17 -35.65 7.66 54.90
C ILE A 17 -35.02 6.67 53.88
N THR A 18 -35.41 5.38 53.89
CA THR A 18 -34.87 4.36 52.97
C THR A 18 -35.65 4.19 51.67
N GLY A 19 -36.74 4.96 51.48
CA GLY A 19 -37.65 4.82 50.32
C GLY A 19 -37.35 5.69 49.12
N GLN A 20 -36.28 6.47 49.12
CA GLN A 20 -35.85 7.21 47.93
C GLN A 20 -34.97 6.29 47.05
N LEU A 21 -35.60 5.44 46.25
CA LEU A 21 -34.95 4.85 45.09
C LEU A 21 -34.51 5.99 44.18
N VAL A 22 -33.27 6.44 44.34
CA VAL A 22 -32.62 7.27 43.35
C VAL A 22 -32.45 6.37 42.11
N VAL A 23 -33.40 6.44 41.19
CA VAL A 23 -33.23 5.91 39.84
C VAL A 23 -32.17 6.75 39.21
N VAL A 24 -30.89 6.38 39.35
CA VAL A 24 -29.81 6.87 38.55
C VAL A 24 -30.10 6.34 37.13
N LYS A 25 -30.77 7.16 36.28
CA LYS A 25 -30.71 6.94 34.85
C LYS A 25 -29.24 7.06 34.49
N ALA A 26 -28.58 5.92 34.27
CA ALA A 26 -27.34 5.92 33.56
C ALA A 26 -27.64 6.59 32.20
N GLN A 27 -27.28 7.85 32.07
CA GLN A 27 -27.24 8.52 30.79
C GLN A 27 -26.10 7.83 30.07
N TYR A 28 -26.45 6.85 29.23
CA TYR A 28 -25.54 6.31 28.26
C TYR A 28 -25.25 7.46 27.29
N GLU A 29 -24.23 8.23 27.58
CA GLU A 29 -23.64 9.10 26.56
C GLU A 29 -23.09 8.14 25.52
N GLY A 30 -23.79 8.01 24.39
CA GLY A 30 -23.30 7.28 23.24
C GLY A 30 -21.89 7.78 22.92
N GLU A 31 -21.02 6.91 22.49
CA GLU A 31 -19.71 7.35 21.97
C GLU A 31 -19.94 8.49 21.01
N PRO A 32 -19.12 9.57 21.08
CA PRO A 32 -19.23 10.69 20.15
C PRO A 32 -19.20 10.16 18.73
N GLU A 33 -20.17 10.58 17.91
CA GLU A 33 -20.23 10.22 16.50
C GLU A 33 -19.05 10.85 15.79
N ASN A 34 -18.07 10.01 15.39
CA ASN A 34 -16.91 10.42 14.61
C ASN A 34 -16.87 9.60 13.32
N GLY A 35 -16.93 10.27 12.18
CA GLY A 35 -16.50 9.69 10.93
C GLY A 35 -14.97 9.46 10.99
N LYS A 36 -14.46 8.47 10.28
CA LYS A 36 -13.02 8.25 10.12
C LYS A 36 -12.73 7.66 8.76
N VAL A 37 -12.10 8.45 7.90
CA VAL A 37 -11.69 7.99 6.58
C VAL A 37 -10.37 7.21 6.68
N LEU A 38 -10.32 6.06 5.99
CA LEU A 38 -9.10 5.31 5.70
C LEU A 38 -9.00 5.18 4.18
N VAL A 39 -7.80 5.32 3.62
CA VAL A 39 -7.52 5.07 2.21
C VAL A 39 -6.44 4.01 2.04
N ASP A 40 -6.64 3.11 1.08
CA ASP A 40 -5.70 2.05 0.69
C ASP A 40 -5.50 2.10 -0.82
N LYS A 41 -4.25 2.10 -1.25
CA LYS A 41 -3.85 2.22 -2.64
C LYS A 41 -3.01 1.06 -3.09
N LEU A 42 -3.47 0.38 -4.13
CA LEU A 42 -2.85 -0.82 -4.66
C LEU A 42 -2.47 -0.62 -6.12
N VAL A 43 -1.38 -1.25 -6.54
CA VAL A 43 -0.97 -1.36 -7.94
C VAL A 43 -1.22 -2.79 -8.45
N ARG A 44 -1.67 -2.93 -9.70
CA ARG A 44 -1.89 -4.23 -10.30
C ARG A 44 -0.57 -4.88 -10.70
N HIS A 45 -0.31 -6.09 -10.25
CA HIS A 45 0.86 -6.86 -10.65
C HIS A 45 0.80 -7.20 -12.16
N PRO A 46 1.84 -6.87 -12.97
CA PRO A 46 1.75 -6.91 -14.44
C PRO A 46 1.59 -8.31 -15.03
N GLN A 47 1.97 -9.36 -14.32
CA GLN A 47 1.87 -10.75 -14.80
C GLN A 47 0.67 -11.50 -14.23
N THR A 48 0.40 -11.36 -12.93
CA THR A 48 -0.67 -12.11 -12.26
C THR A 48 -2.01 -11.40 -12.29
N GLY A 49 -2.02 -10.08 -12.47
CA GLY A 49 -3.21 -9.26 -12.41
C GLY A 49 -3.76 -9.00 -10.99
N ILE A 50 -3.12 -9.52 -9.96
CA ILE A 50 -3.48 -9.31 -8.56
C ILE A 50 -3.06 -7.88 -8.15
N TYR A 51 -3.85 -7.24 -7.28
CA TYR A 51 -3.51 -5.94 -6.71
C TYR A 51 -2.67 -6.13 -5.45
N VAL A 52 -1.55 -5.37 -5.36
CA VAL A 52 -0.57 -5.40 -4.27
C VAL A 52 -0.21 -3.97 -3.89
N ASP A 53 0.29 -3.76 -2.67
CA ASP A 53 0.66 -2.43 -2.17
C ASP A 53 1.81 -1.82 -2.98
N ASN A 54 2.87 -2.60 -3.22
CA ASN A 54 4.06 -2.11 -3.89
C ASN A 54 4.68 -3.20 -4.79
N LEU A 55 5.31 -2.74 -5.87
CA LEU A 55 6.17 -3.54 -6.74
C LEU A 55 7.58 -2.94 -6.72
N GLY A 56 8.54 -3.69 -6.20
CA GLY A 56 9.94 -3.30 -6.08
C GLY A 56 10.82 -3.82 -7.23
N LEU A 57 12.13 -3.73 -7.04
CA LEU A 57 13.12 -4.15 -8.05
C LEU A 57 13.16 -5.67 -8.28
N SER A 58 12.74 -6.46 -7.30
CA SER A 58 12.66 -7.94 -7.38
C SER A 58 11.38 -8.43 -8.06
N ASP A 59 10.39 -7.56 -8.20
CA ASP A 59 9.10 -7.90 -8.78
C ASP A 59 9.10 -7.73 -10.31
N PRO A 60 8.13 -8.34 -11.01
CA PRO A 60 7.93 -8.09 -12.42
C PRO A 60 7.66 -6.62 -12.72
N MET A 61 8.45 -6.06 -13.63
CA MET A 61 8.42 -4.64 -13.98
C MET A 61 7.52 -4.39 -15.20
N TYR A 62 6.91 -3.21 -15.24
CA TYR A 62 6.20 -2.72 -16.40
C TYR A 62 7.17 -2.36 -17.54
N SER A 63 6.73 -2.55 -18.78
CA SER A 63 7.46 -2.11 -19.99
C SER A 63 6.94 -0.75 -20.45
N ALA A 64 7.70 -0.05 -21.27
CA ALA A 64 7.22 1.14 -21.97
C ALA A 64 5.90 0.85 -22.71
N GLN A 65 4.98 1.81 -22.72
CA GLN A 65 3.63 1.74 -23.30
C GLN A 65 2.69 0.72 -22.62
N ALA A 66 3.10 0.03 -21.56
CA ALA A 66 2.21 -0.85 -20.80
C ALA A 66 1.14 -0.06 -20.04
N THR A 67 -0.06 -0.61 -19.95
CA THR A 67 -1.14 -0.05 -19.13
C THR A 67 -0.95 -0.47 -17.67
N VAL A 68 -1.00 0.51 -16.78
CA VAL A 68 -0.92 0.37 -15.34
C VAL A 68 -2.30 0.61 -14.75
N PHE A 69 -2.69 -0.23 -13.81
CA PHE A 69 -3.94 -0.07 -13.06
C PHE A 69 -3.62 0.15 -11.59
N PHE A 70 -4.20 1.19 -11.01
CA PHE A 70 -4.22 1.41 -9.57
C PHE A 70 -5.63 1.21 -9.06
N LYS A 71 -5.77 0.57 -7.92
CA LYS A 71 -7.04 0.47 -7.20
C LYS A 71 -6.94 1.32 -5.95
N ILE A 72 -7.88 2.22 -5.79
CA ILE A 72 -8.03 3.04 -4.59
C ILE A 72 -9.26 2.56 -3.86
N ILE A 73 -9.11 2.24 -2.58
CA ILE A 73 -10.17 1.80 -1.70
C ILE A 73 -10.28 2.84 -0.60
N VAL A 74 -11.49 3.33 -0.33
CA VAL A 74 -11.78 4.14 0.86
C VAL A 74 -12.68 3.35 1.78
N GLU A 75 -12.49 3.53 3.08
CA GLU A 75 -13.29 2.90 4.13
C GLU A 75 -13.66 3.94 5.18
N ASN A 76 -14.90 3.94 5.62
CA ASN A 76 -15.32 4.67 6.81
C ASN A 76 -15.14 3.77 8.03
N THR A 77 -14.05 3.94 8.76
CA THR A 77 -13.75 3.17 9.98
C THR A 77 -14.33 3.81 11.25
N GLY A 78 -15.05 4.93 11.11
CA GLY A 78 -15.78 5.60 12.19
C GLY A 78 -17.15 5.00 12.46
N ASN A 79 -17.92 5.66 13.31
CA ASN A 79 -19.27 5.30 13.70
C ASN A 79 -20.35 6.27 13.18
N ALA A 80 -19.96 7.33 12.44
CA ALA A 80 -20.85 8.29 11.81
C ALA A 80 -20.78 8.20 10.28
N LEU A 81 -21.86 8.60 9.61
CA LEU A 81 -21.92 8.69 8.15
C LEU A 81 -20.95 9.77 7.63
N LEU A 82 -20.10 9.43 6.66
CA LEU A 82 -19.33 10.39 5.90
C LEU A 82 -20.15 10.83 4.67
N ASN A 83 -20.65 12.06 4.68
CA ASN A 83 -21.47 12.57 3.60
C ASN A 83 -20.68 12.69 2.29
N GLU A 84 -19.39 13.02 2.41
CA GLU A 84 -18.51 13.20 1.27
C GLU A 84 -17.06 12.80 1.64
N ILE A 85 -16.45 12.01 0.77
CA ILE A 85 -15.01 11.71 0.79
C ILE A 85 -14.43 12.20 -0.53
N ASN A 86 -13.59 13.22 -0.45
CA ASN A 86 -12.84 13.76 -1.59
C ASN A 86 -11.52 13.04 -1.74
N VAL A 87 -11.24 12.50 -2.92
CA VAL A 87 -10.02 11.77 -3.22
C VAL A 87 -9.21 12.52 -4.27
N VAL A 88 -7.92 12.71 -3.99
CA VAL A 88 -6.94 13.30 -4.89
C VAL A 88 -5.78 12.33 -5.06
N ASP A 89 -5.60 11.85 -6.28
CA ASP A 89 -4.48 11.00 -6.69
C ASP A 89 -3.45 11.83 -7.45
N TYR A 90 -2.18 11.71 -7.07
CA TYR A 90 -1.07 12.44 -7.68
C TYR A 90 -0.31 11.53 -8.64
N LEU A 91 -0.73 11.51 -9.92
CA LEU A 91 -0.14 10.67 -10.94
C LEU A 91 1.36 10.97 -11.09
N PRO A 92 2.27 9.99 -10.83
CA PRO A 92 3.71 10.26 -10.86
C PRO A 92 4.23 10.51 -12.28
N GLN A 93 5.45 11.05 -12.38
CA GLN A 93 6.15 11.17 -13.66
C GLN A 93 6.25 9.81 -14.37
N TYR A 94 6.41 9.82 -15.67
CA TYR A 94 6.55 8.66 -16.57
C TYR A 94 5.28 7.84 -16.78
N LEU A 95 4.15 8.29 -16.22
CA LEU A 95 2.83 7.76 -16.50
C LEU A 95 1.94 8.80 -17.18
N GLU A 96 1.20 8.41 -18.18
CA GLU A 96 0.16 9.17 -18.87
C GLU A 96 -1.21 8.75 -18.37
N TYR A 97 -2.10 9.70 -18.07
CA TYR A 97 -3.45 9.41 -17.63
C TYR A 97 -4.29 8.81 -18.77
N ILE A 98 -5.09 7.78 -18.44
CA ILE A 98 -6.08 7.21 -19.36
C ILE A 98 -7.51 7.44 -18.84
N SER A 99 -7.80 7.01 -17.60
CA SER A 99 -9.15 7.09 -17.05
C SER A 99 -9.20 6.92 -15.53
N GLY A 100 -10.35 7.21 -14.92
CA GLY A 100 -10.61 6.94 -13.51
C GLY A 100 -10.77 8.21 -12.66
N GLY A 101 -11.45 9.22 -13.15
CA GLY A 101 -11.74 10.48 -12.43
C GLY A 101 -11.54 11.71 -13.32
N SER A 102 -11.58 12.89 -12.71
CA SER A 102 -11.31 14.17 -13.38
C SER A 102 -9.81 14.48 -13.30
N TYR A 103 -9.12 14.51 -14.43
CA TYR A 103 -7.69 14.75 -14.51
C TYR A 103 -7.34 16.19 -14.82
N ASN A 104 -6.41 16.77 -14.04
CA ASN A 104 -5.77 18.05 -14.32
C ASN A 104 -4.33 17.80 -14.81
N ALA A 105 -4.07 18.09 -16.08
CA ALA A 105 -2.75 17.86 -16.70
C ALA A 105 -1.64 18.77 -16.15
N VAL A 106 -1.96 19.94 -15.59
CA VAL A 106 -0.97 20.87 -15.04
C VAL A 106 -0.45 20.40 -13.69
N THR A 107 -1.36 20.02 -12.80
CA THR A 107 -1.00 19.54 -11.44
C THR A 107 -0.79 18.02 -11.41
N ARG A 108 -1.15 17.30 -12.47
CA ARG A 108 -1.14 15.84 -12.58
C ARG A 108 -2.03 15.15 -11.54
N GLU A 109 -3.06 15.84 -11.09
CA GLU A 109 -4.02 15.35 -10.09
C GLU A 109 -5.22 14.70 -10.78
N ILE A 110 -5.65 13.56 -10.24
CA ILE A 110 -6.89 12.88 -10.59
C ILE A 110 -7.83 13.02 -9.40
N ARG A 111 -9.02 13.60 -9.59
CA ARG A 111 -9.99 13.89 -8.52
C ARG A 111 -11.27 13.11 -8.74
N PHE A 112 -11.82 12.58 -7.67
CA PHE A 112 -13.15 11.97 -7.62
C PHE A 112 -13.68 12.00 -6.19
N THR A 113 -14.99 11.72 -6.03
CA THR A 113 -15.68 11.82 -4.74
C THR A 113 -16.53 10.58 -4.52
N PHE A 114 -16.59 10.10 -3.28
CA PHE A 114 -17.58 9.15 -2.81
C PHE A 114 -18.55 9.86 -1.89
N ALA A 115 -19.84 9.69 -2.12
CA ALA A 115 -20.89 10.30 -1.30
C ALA A 115 -21.55 9.24 -0.40
N ASN A 116 -21.97 9.66 0.82
CA ASN A 116 -22.77 8.87 1.74
C ASN A 116 -22.14 7.49 2.07
N VAL A 117 -20.90 7.50 2.58
CA VAL A 117 -20.20 6.28 2.99
C VAL A 117 -20.56 5.97 4.43
N ALA A 118 -21.33 4.89 4.64
CA ALA A 118 -21.78 4.46 5.97
C ALA A 118 -20.62 3.89 6.83
N PRO A 119 -20.79 3.85 8.16
CA PRO A 119 -19.85 3.17 9.04
C PRO A 119 -19.53 1.74 8.60
N GLY A 120 -18.24 1.39 8.50
CA GLY A 120 -17.75 0.10 8.02
C GLY A 120 -17.87 -0.12 6.50
N GLU A 121 -18.43 0.82 5.75
CA GLU A 121 -18.56 0.69 4.30
C GLU A 121 -17.23 0.95 3.60
N ARG A 122 -16.93 0.09 2.60
CA ARG A 122 -15.78 0.20 1.71
C ARG A 122 -16.24 0.50 0.28
N ARG A 123 -15.61 1.47 -0.35
CA ARG A 123 -15.81 1.77 -1.77
C ARG A 123 -14.50 1.81 -2.51
N SER A 124 -14.50 1.49 -3.80
CA SER A 124 -13.28 1.52 -4.59
C SER A 124 -13.49 2.06 -5.99
N THR A 125 -12.41 2.59 -6.56
CA THR A 125 -12.31 2.96 -7.97
C THR A 125 -11.02 2.43 -8.58
N ILE A 126 -10.98 2.32 -9.90
CA ILE A 126 -9.80 1.94 -10.67
C ILE A 126 -9.33 3.14 -11.47
N LEU A 127 -8.06 3.50 -11.30
CA LEU A 127 -7.36 4.45 -12.16
C LEU A 127 -6.56 3.69 -13.22
N GLN A 128 -6.57 4.19 -14.44
CA GLN A 128 -5.75 3.65 -15.52
C GLN A 128 -4.76 4.70 -15.99
N ALA A 129 -3.52 4.28 -16.12
CA ALA A 129 -2.44 5.07 -16.66
C ALA A 129 -1.61 4.23 -17.65
N LYS A 130 -0.80 4.89 -18.47
CA LYS A 130 0.07 4.24 -19.44
C LYS A 130 1.50 4.67 -19.20
N VAL A 131 2.43 3.73 -19.20
CA VAL A 131 3.85 4.04 -19.15
C VAL A 131 4.26 4.82 -20.39
N TYR A 132 5.06 5.85 -20.23
CA TYR A 132 5.61 6.63 -21.35
C TYR A 132 6.33 5.76 -22.38
N SER A 133 6.47 6.25 -23.60
CA SER A 133 7.27 5.61 -24.63
C SER A 133 8.76 5.59 -24.26
N LEU A 134 9.54 4.70 -24.87
CA LEU A 134 10.99 4.61 -24.62
C LEU A 134 11.73 5.93 -24.86
N SER A 135 11.28 6.73 -25.84
CA SER A 135 11.88 8.04 -26.15
C SER A 135 11.58 9.12 -25.11
N GLN A 136 10.51 8.97 -24.34
CA GLN A 136 10.10 9.89 -23.26
C GLN A 136 10.69 9.51 -21.90
N LEU A 137 11.22 8.30 -21.76
CA LEU A 137 11.90 7.85 -20.54
C LEU A 137 13.36 8.32 -20.52
N PRO A 138 13.94 8.67 -19.35
CA PRO A 138 15.33 9.11 -19.22
C PRO A 138 16.31 8.14 -19.88
N ALA A 139 17.24 8.65 -20.70
CA ALA A 139 18.13 7.81 -21.50
C ALA A 139 19.11 7.00 -20.66
N GLU A 140 19.56 7.56 -19.56
CA GLU A 140 20.59 7.06 -18.65
C GLU A 140 20.09 5.98 -17.68
N LEU A 141 18.78 5.93 -17.41
CA LEU A 141 18.21 4.98 -16.46
C LEU A 141 17.73 3.71 -17.15
N THR A 142 18.08 2.56 -16.59
CA THR A 142 17.60 1.25 -17.04
C THR A 142 16.30 0.83 -16.36
N VAL A 143 16.11 1.25 -15.10
CA VAL A 143 14.92 1.01 -14.29
C VAL A 143 14.53 2.30 -13.58
N ILE A 144 13.23 2.55 -13.49
CA ILE A 144 12.63 3.71 -12.83
C ILE A 144 11.48 3.18 -11.97
N CYS A 145 11.46 3.53 -10.68
CA CYS A 145 10.40 3.10 -9.76
C CYS A 145 9.63 4.31 -9.22
N PRO A 146 8.65 4.84 -9.97
CA PRO A 146 7.80 5.93 -9.49
C PRO A 146 6.85 5.46 -8.40
N ILE A 147 6.54 6.39 -7.47
CA ILE A 147 5.57 6.21 -6.40
C ILE A 147 4.34 7.05 -6.72
N ASN A 148 3.17 6.45 -6.70
CA ASN A 148 1.89 7.12 -6.86
C ASN A 148 1.26 7.31 -5.48
N ARG A 149 0.92 8.56 -5.11
CA ARG A 149 0.33 8.94 -3.83
C ARG A 149 -1.15 9.27 -4.00
N VAL A 150 -1.97 8.89 -3.02
CA VAL A 150 -3.37 9.28 -2.90
C VAL A 150 -3.61 9.94 -1.56
N VAL A 151 -4.51 10.91 -1.52
CA VAL A 151 -5.06 11.52 -0.30
C VAL A 151 -6.58 11.42 -0.39
N ALA A 152 -7.19 10.90 0.66
CA ALA A 152 -8.65 10.93 0.86
C ALA A 152 -8.96 11.84 2.04
N SER A 153 -9.96 12.71 1.91
CA SER A 153 -10.33 13.66 2.96
C SER A 153 -11.85 13.79 3.06
N SER A 154 -12.34 13.98 4.28
CA SER A 154 -13.74 14.29 4.55
C SER A 154 -13.84 15.57 5.37
N PRO A 155 -14.80 16.48 5.08
CA PRO A 155 -15.04 17.67 5.89
C PRO A 155 -15.38 17.36 7.36
N GLN A 156 -15.90 16.15 7.64
CA GLN A 156 -16.29 15.71 8.98
C GLN A 156 -15.18 15.06 9.79
N ASP A 157 -14.08 14.61 9.15
CA ASP A 157 -13.11 13.74 9.83
C ASP A 157 -11.63 14.09 9.62
N GLY A 158 -11.29 14.82 8.59
CA GLY A 158 -9.89 15.07 8.25
C GLY A 158 -9.42 14.27 7.03
N SER A 159 -8.21 13.73 7.06
CA SER A 159 -7.62 13.08 5.89
C SER A 159 -6.73 11.89 6.24
N ASP A 160 -6.64 10.95 5.29
CA ASP A 160 -5.69 9.86 5.29
C ASP A 160 -4.98 9.78 3.95
N GLU A 161 -3.77 9.21 3.89
CA GLU A 161 -2.99 9.08 2.66
C GLU A 161 -2.30 7.73 2.56
N ASP A 162 -2.11 7.29 1.31
CA ASP A 162 -1.39 6.06 1.00
C ASP A 162 -0.64 6.16 -0.33
N THR A 163 0.26 5.22 -0.58
CA THR A 163 1.12 5.19 -1.76
C THR A 163 1.21 3.80 -2.36
N ALA A 164 1.39 3.73 -3.69
CA ALA A 164 1.71 2.50 -4.39
C ALA A 164 2.91 2.71 -5.31
N GLN A 165 3.95 1.91 -5.16
CA GLN A 165 5.13 1.92 -6.02
C GLN A 165 4.98 0.92 -7.16
N LEU A 166 5.52 1.26 -8.32
CA LEU A 166 5.76 0.31 -9.41
C LEU A 166 7.15 0.54 -10.01
N CYS A 167 7.71 -0.49 -10.66
CA CYS A 167 8.97 -0.34 -11.39
C CYS A 167 8.75 -0.52 -12.90
N ILE A 168 9.44 0.32 -13.68
CA ILE A 168 9.41 0.37 -15.14
C ILE A 168 10.79 -0.02 -15.65
N LYS A 169 10.88 -1.05 -16.49
CA LYS A 169 12.11 -1.39 -17.20
C LYS A 169 12.14 -0.70 -18.56
N LYS A 170 13.22 0.00 -18.84
CA LYS A 170 13.41 0.69 -20.13
C LYS A 170 13.90 -0.23 -21.24
N LYS A 171 14.84 -1.13 -20.92
CA LYS A 171 15.35 -2.13 -21.87
C LYS A 171 14.98 -3.53 -21.37
N PRO A 172 14.72 -4.49 -22.29
CA PRO A 172 14.74 -5.88 -21.89
C PRO A 172 16.11 -6.12 -21.24
N MET A 173 16.13 -6.72 -20.03
CA MET A 173 17.36 -7.31 -19.55
C MET A 173 17.69 -8.41 -20.56
N VAL A 174 18.66 -8.15 -21.45
CA VAL A 174 19.27 -9.21 -22.23
C VAL A 174 19.92 -10.11 -21.20
N ALA A 175 19.34 -11.30 -20.96
CA ALA A 175 19.99 -12.29 -20.15
C ALA A 175 21.40 -12.44 -20.75
N LYS A 176 22.44 -12.14 -19.95
CA LYS A 176 23.81 -12.36 -20.36
C LYS A 176 23.87 -13.84 -20.71
N GLU A 177 23.96 -14.15 -22.02
CA GLU A 177 24.08 -15.56 -22.43
C GLU A 177 25.21 -16.15 -21.61
N ALA A 178 24.89 -17.23 -20.89
CA ALA A 178 25.92 -18.02 -20.24
C ALA A 178 26.95 -18.40 -21.32
N PRO A 179 28.27 -18.29 -21.06
CA PRO A 179 29.27 -18.71 -22.02
C PRO A 179 28.88 -20.10 -22.52
N LYS A 180 28.75 -20.28 -23.83
CA LYS A 180 28.40 -21.59 -24.40
C LYS A 180 29.41 -22.59 -23.84
N ALA A 181 28.92 -23.60 -23.11
CA ALA A 181 29.77 -24.68 -22.66
C ALA A 181 30.42 -25.31 -23.90
N GLY A 182 31.73 -25.13 -24.04
CA GLY A 182 32.47 -25.59 -25.22
C GLY A 182 33.19 -24.47 -25.99
N ASP A 183 33.27 -23.27 -25.45
CA ASP A 183 34.11 -22.23 -26.06
C ASP A 183 35.57 -22.70 -26.16
N PRO A 184 36.16 -22.81 -27.36
CA PRO A 184 37.50 -23.38 -27.54
C PRO A 184 38.59 -22.67 -26.73
N MET A 185 38.38 -21.43 -26.32
CA MET A 185 39.27 -20.69 -25.43
C MET A 185 39.34 -21.27 -23.99
N ALA A 186 38.22 -21.81 -23.48
CA ALA A 186 38.21 -22.41 -22.14
C ALA A 186 38.97 -23.77 -22.12
N LEU A 187 38.92 -24.51 -23.24
CA LEU A 187 39.70 -25.73 -23.43
C LEU A 187 41.20 -25.44 -23.57
N ALA A 188 41.60 -24.33 -24.21
CA ALA A 188 42.99 -23.96 -24.36
C ALA A 188 43.65 -23.61 -23.03
N MET A 189 42.96 -22.98 -22.10
CA MET A 189 43.50 -22.69 -20.75
C MET A 189 43.58 -23.93 -19.87
N GLY A 190 42.68 -24.90 -20.04
CA GLY A 190 42.72 -26.17 -19.31
C GLY A 190 43.86 -27.08 -19.73
N LEU A 191 44.20 -27.12 -21.03
CA LEU A 191 45.30 -27.91 -21.54
C LEU A 191 46.66 -27.31 -21.23
N GLY A 192 46.78 -25.97 -21.17
CA GLY A 192 48.00 -25.26 -20.78
C GLY A 192 48.42 -25.57 -19.34
N SER A 193 47.51 -25.77 -18.42
CA SER A 193 47.81 -26.10 -17.02
C SER A 193 48.24 -27.53 -16.80
N LEU A 194 47.81 -28.49 -17.64
CA LEU A 194 48.23 -29.87 -17.58
C LEU A 194 49.69 -30.06 -18.10
N THR A 195 50.06 -29.31 -19.14
CA THR A 195 51.42 -29.40 -19.70
C THR A 195 52.50 -28.88 -18.78
N THR A 196 52.20 -27.83 -17.99
CA THR A 196 53.12 -27.31 -16.98
C THR A 196 53.32 -28.25 -15.78
N LEU A 197 52.29 -29.02 -15.40
CA LEU A 197 52.38 -30.04 -14.35
C LEU A 197 53.27 -31.24 -14.77
N PHE A 198 53.18 -31.66 -16.04
CA PHE A 198 54.02 -32.75 -16.56
C PHE A 198 55.48 -32.31 -16.74
N ALA A 199 55.77 -31.08 -17.13
CA ALA A 199 57.12 -30.54 -17.23
C ALA A 199 57.79 -30.41 -15.85
N GLY A 200 57.05 -30.01 -14.85
CA GLY A 200 57.55 -29.93 -13.46
C GLY A 200 57.88 -31.29 -12.86
N PHE A 201 57.11 -32.33 -13.20
CA PHE A 201 57.40 -33.70 -12.70
C PHE A 201 58.62 -34.31 -13.32
N LYS A 202 58.91 -34.07 -14.61
CA LYS A 202 60.14 -34.53 -15.26
C LYS A 202 61.41 -33.85 -14.74
N LEU A 203 61.34 -32.60 -14.36
CA LEU A 203 62.47 -31.86 -13.76
C LEU A 203 62.86 -32.40 -12.35
N LYS A 204 61.86 -32.82 -11.55
CA LYS A 204 62.07 -33.34 -10.21
C LYS A 204 62.75 -34.73 -10.22
N GLN A 205 62.62 -35.54 -11.30
CA GLN A 205 63.24 -36.82 -11.49
C GLN A 205 64.73 -36.73 -11.94
N LYS A 206 65.18 -35.57 -12.42
CA LYS A 206 66.58 -35.40 -12.93
C LYS A 206 67.52 -34.85 -11.90
N TYR A 207 67.04 -34.46 -10.71
CA TYR A 207 67.83 -33.91 -9.62
C TYR A 207 67.64 -34.65 -8.26
N ALA A 208 67.12 -35.89 -8.27
CA ALA A 208 66.98 -36.75 -7.11
C ALA A 208 67.96 -37.90 -7.20
#